data_c74bfb9669067ccbab07cf9ba71ff9b4
#
_entry.id   c74bfb9669067ccbab07cf9ba71ff9b4
#
_cell.length_a   1.000
_cell.length_b   1.000
_cell.length_c   1.000
_cell.angle_alpha   90.00
_cell.angle_beta   90.00
_cell.angle_gamma   90.00
#
_symmetry.space_group_name_H-M   'P 1'
#
loop_
_entity.id
_entity.type
_entity.pdbx_description
1 polymer ?
#
loop_
_entity_poly.entity_id
_entity_poly.type
_entity_poly.pdbx_seq_one_letter_code
_entity_poly.pdbx_strand_id
1 'polypeptide(L)'
;MPEVYGPRQTILVTCREELEFMGKTKEVHNIITVAWHMPVSHDPLLYAISIGKTRASLEIIKKSKGFVVNFIPFELKEAALICGKLSGRHHDKFKETGLTMEESNHIDCPKIKEAIGYLECHVIEEVDAGDHVIFIGEVTYQQLKEDKDRLFHCSGDKFKTT
;
A
#
# COMPACT_ATOMS: atom_id res chain seq x y z
N MET A 1 -3.14 0.53 24.48
CA MET A 1 -2.01 -0.34 24.90
C MET A 1 -1.04 -0.50 23.75
N PRO A 2 0.25 -0.33 23.97
CA PRO A 2 1.23 -0.57 22.91
C PRO A 2 1.19 -2.02 22.44
N GLU A 3 1.29 -2.21 21.13
CA GLU A 3 1.36 -3.56 20.57
C GLU A 3 2.74 -4.16 20.78
N VAL A 4 2.79 -5.42 21.21
CA VAL A 4 4.07 -6.11 21.50
C VAL A 4 4.98 -6.15 20.26
N TYR A 5 4.40 -6.25 19.09
CA TYR A 5 5.12 -6.33 17.82
C TYR A 5 5.37 -4.94 17.16
N GLY A 6 5.05 -3.86 17.85
CA GLY A 6 5.37 -2.51 17.39
C GLY A 6 6.68 -1.98 17.98
N PRO A 7 7.18 -0.84 17.51
CA PRO A 7 6.66 -0.10 16.37
C PRO A 7 7.01 -0.75 15.02
N ARG A 8 6.19 -0.49 14.00
CA ARG A 8 6.40 -1.03 12.66
C ARG A 8 6.41 0.10 11.62
N GLN A 9 7.26 -0.04 10.61
CA GLN A 9 7.31 0.93 9.51
C GLN A 9 5.95 0.98 8.81
N THR A 10 5.43 2.18 8.61
CA THR A 10 4.19 2.43 7.89
C THR A 10 4.49 2.75 6.44
N ILE A 11 3.82 2.06 5.54
CA ILE A 11 3.89 2.30 4.10
C ILE A 11 2.50 2.65 3.57
N LEU A 12 2.45 3.23 2.38
CA LEU A 12 1.22 3.39 1.61
C LEU A 12 1.26 2.43 0.43
N VAL A 13 0.24 1.60 0.31
CA VAL A 13 0.11 0.67 -0.82
C VAL A 13 -0.92 1.23 -1.78
N THR A 14 -0.53 1.36 -3.05
CA THR A 14 -1.41 1.79 -4.13
C THR A 14 -1.77 0.62 -5.03
N CYS A 15 -2.99 0.66 -5.56
CA CYS A 15 -3.51 -0.35 -6.46
C CYS A 15 -4.55 0.26 -7.40
N ARG A 16 -4.78 -0.41 -8.54
CA ARG A 16 -5.76 0.01 -9.54
C ARG A 16 -6.25 -1.17 -10.35
N GLU A 17 -7.54 -1.18 -10.68
CA GLU A 17 -8.14 -2.15 -11.60
C GLU A 17 -9.45 -1.60 -12.15
N GLU A 18 -9.89 -2.17 -13.25
CA GLU A 18 -11.27 -1.98 -13.72
C GLU A 18 -12.19 -2.99 -13.03
N LEU A 19 -13.17 -2.47 -12.30
CA LEU A 19 -14.19 -3.30 -11.64
C LEU A 19 -15.54 -3.06 -12.26
N GLU A 20 -16.32 -4.14 -12.38
CA GLU A 20 -17.70 -4.07 -12.83
C GLU A 20 -18.61 -3.65 -11.68
N PHE A 21 -19.42 -2.63 -11.91
CA PHE A 21 -20.40 -2.15 -10.95
C PHE A 21 -21.69 -1.80 -11.68
N MET A 22 -22.78 -2.48 -11.32
CA MET A 22 -24.12 -2.31 -11.93
C MET A 22 -24.11 -2.41 -13.47
N GLY A 23 -23.38 -3.40 -13.99
CA GLY A 23 -23.27 -3.66 -15.43
C GLY A 23 -22.33 -2.72 -16.19
N LYS A 24 -21.65 -1.82 -15.50
CA LYS A 24 -20.68 -0.89 -16.09
C LYS A 24 -19.28 -1.16 -15.52
N THR A 25 -18.29 -1.12 -16.40
CA THR A 25 -16.88 -1.21 -16.01
C THR A 25 -16.37 0.18 -15.62
N LYS A 26 -15.76 0.28 -14.45
CA LYS A 26 -15.19 1.52 -13.96
C LYS A 26 -13.78 1.26 -13.42
N GLU A 27 -12.83 2.13 -13.80
CA GLU A 27 -11.51 2.13 -13.21
C GLU A 27 -11.61 2.62 -11.75
N VAL A 28 -11.05 1.83 -10.85
CA VAL A 28 -10.94 2.17 -9.44
C VAL A 28 -9.50 2.09 -9.00
N HIS A 29 -9.08 3.04 -8.17
CA HIS A 29 -7.77 3.03 -7.52
C HIS A 29 -7.95 3.27 -6.03
N ASN A 30 -6.96 2.87 -5.26
CA ASN A 30 -6.98 3.10 -3.82
C ASN A 30 -5.56 3.27 -3.28
N ILE A 31 -5.49 3.92 -2.13
CA ILE A 31 -4.30 4.00 -1.29
C ILE A 31 -4.70 3.42 0.05
N ILE A 32 -3.94 2.46 0.55
CA ILE A 32 -4.18 1.88 1.87
C ILE A 32 -2.92 2.00 2.72
N THR A 33 -3.09 2.41 3.97
CA THR A 33 -2.02 2.45 4.96
C THR A 33 -1.78 1.06 5.51
N VAL A 34 -0.54 0.58 5.41
CA VAL A 34 -0.16 -0.77 5.82
C VAL A 34 1.05 -0.71 6.75
N ALA A 35 0.92 -1.37 7.91
CA ALA A 35 2.03 -1.58 8.84
C ALA A 35 2.48 -3.06 8.87
N TRP A 36 1.70 -3.97 8.28
CA TRP A 36 1.99 -5.41 8.25
C TRP A 36 2.52 -5.78 6.86
N HIS A 37 3.84 -5.77 6.74
CA HIS A 37 4.56 -6.04 5.51
C HIS A 37 5.99 -6.48 5.80
N MET A 38 6.62 -7.16 4.85
CA MET A 38 8.02 -7.58 5.01
C MET A 38 8.65 -8.02 3.68
N PRO A 39 9.98 -7.93 3.53
CA PRO A 39 10.68 -8.66 2.48
C PRO A 39 10.60 -10.17 2.75
N VAL A 40 10.48 -10.96 1.69
CA VAL A 40 10.26 -12.43 1.79
C VAL A 40 11.42 -13.22 1.18
N SER A 41 11.97 -12.76 0.07
CA SER A 41 13.04 -13.45 -0.66
C SER A 41 13.98 -12.43 -1.26
N HIS A 42 15.23 -12.79 -1.38
CA HIS A 42 16.27 -11.94 -1.97
C HIS A 42 16.44 -12.20 -3.47
N ASP A 43 16.38 -13.46 -3.90
CA ASP A 43 16.52 -13.84 -5.29
C ASP A 43 15.57 -15.00 -5.62
N PRO A 44 14.43 -14.75 -6.31
CA PRO A 44 13.95 -13.42 -6.75
C PRO A 44 13.57 -12.54 -5.56
N LEU A 45 13.60 -11.23 -5.77
CA LEU A 45 13.18 -10.28 -4.73
C LEU A 45 11.66 -10.33 -4.59
N LEU A 46 11.20 -10.79 -3.42
CA LEU A 46 9.78 -10.91 -3.09
C LEU A 46 9.46 -10.04 -1.88
N TYR A 47 8.29 -9.44 -1.91
CA TYR A 47 7.80 -8.59 -0.83
C TYR A 47 6.35 -8.93 -0.50
N ALA A 48 6.02 -9.05 0.79
CA ALA A 48 4.69 -9.40 1.25
C ALA A 48 4.00 -8.22 1.92
N ILE A 49 2.69 -8.11 1.66
CA ILE A 49 1.79 -7.21 2.37
C ILE A 49 0.58 -8.00 2.89
N SER A 50 0.07 -7.62 4.05
CA SER A 50 -1.11 -8.25 4.64
C SER A 50 -2.27 -7.25 4.64
N ILE A 51 -3.35 -7.60 3.93
CA ILE A 51 -4.51 -6.72 3.70
C ILE A 51 -5.74 -7.33 4.38
N GLY A 52 -6.42 -6.52 5.19
CA GLY A 52 -7.66 -6.94 5.85
C GLY A 52 -8.77 -7.25 4.85
N LYS A 53 -9.52 -8.33 5.11
CA LYS A 53 -10.56 -8.84 4.21
C LYS A 53 -11.70 -7.86 3.97
N THR A 54 -11.88 -6.87 4.84
CA THR A 54 -12.92 -5.84 4.68
C THR A 54 -12.46 -4.59 3.92
N ARG A 55 -11.19 -4.52 3.54
CA ARG A 55 -10.61 -3.35 2.88
C ARG A 55 -10.94 -3.33 1.39
N ALA A 56 -11.20 -2.13 0.85
CA ALA A 56 -11.49 -1.94 -0.58
C ALA A 56 -10.35 -2.41 -1.49
N SER A 57 -9.11 -2.27 -1.04
CA SER A 57 -7.93 -2.69 -1.81
C SER A 57 -7.85 -4.17 -2.06
N LEU A 58 -8.51 -5.01 -1.24
CA LEU A 58 -8.44 -6.46 -1.38
C LEU A 58 -8.88 -6.93 -2.76
N GLU A 59 -10.09 -6.52 -3.18
CA GLU A 59 -10.64 -6.91 -4.49
C GLU A 59 -9.81 -6.36 -5.64
N ILE A 60 -9.34 -5.13 -5.50
CA ILE A 60 -8.52 -4.47 -6.51
C ILE A 60 -7.24 -5.27 -6.76
N ILE A 61 -6.52 -5.60 -5.69
CA ILE A 61 -5.25 -6.34 -5.78
C ILE A 61 -5.48 -7.78 -6.24
N LYS A 62 -6.53 -8.43 -5.77
CA LYS A 62 -6.88 -9.80 -6.21
C LYS A 62 -7.11 -9.88 -7.71
N LYS A 63 -7.78 -8.88 -8.28
CA LYS A 63 -8.06 -8.86 -9.72
C LYS A 63 -6.86 -8.39 -10.53
N SER A 64 -6.25 -7.28 -10.16
CA SER A 64 -5.13 -6.67 -10.92
C SER A 64 -3.84 -7.45 -10.84
N LYS A 65 -3.64 -8.20 -9.73
CA LYS A 65 -2.39 -8.88 -9.43
C LYS A 65 -1.20 -7.92 -9.35
N GLY A 66 -1.45 -6.66 -9.00
CA GLY A 66 -0.40 -5.66 -8.90
C GLY A 66 -0.60 -4.70 -7.74
N PHE A 67 0.50 -4.25 -7.17
CA PHE A 67 0.49 -3.20 -6.16
C PHE A 67 1.84 -2.50 -6.13
N VAL A 68 1.84 -1.26 -5.65
CA VAL A 68 3.08 -0.53 -5.37
C VAL A 68 3.21 -0.30 -3.88
N VAL A 69 4.36 -0.64 -3.33
CA VAL A 69 4.75 -0.24 -1.99
C VAL A 69 5.39 1.14 -2.09
N ASN A 70 4.78 2.14 -1.48
CA ASN A 70 5.31 3.50 -1.41
C ASN A 70 5.89 3.70 -0.01
N PHE A 71 7.20 3.83 0.08
CA PHE A 71 7.88 4.17 1.33
C PHE A 71 7.77 5.66 1.56
N ILE A 72 7.30 6.06 2.74
CA ILE A 72 6.93 7.45 2.99
C ILE A 72 7.76 8.06 4.12
N PRO A 73 8.08 9.37 4.01
CA PRO A 73 8.75 10.06 5.09
C PRO A 73 7.77 10.38 6.23
N PHE A 74 8.31 10.71 7.40
CA PHE A 74 7.51 11.07 8.57
C PHE A 74 6.54 12.24 8.30
N GLU A 75 6.92 13.17 7.43
CA GLU A 75 6.10 14.34 7.08
C GLU A 75 4.75 13.97 6.46
N LEU A 76 4.59 12.76 5.92
CA LEU A 76 3.33 12.28 5.35
C LEU A 76 2.43 11.58 6.39
N LYS A 77 2.65 11.79 7.66
CA LYS A 77 1.85 11.21 8.76
C LYS A 77 0.36 11.46 8.59
N GLU A 78 -0.05 12.70 8.28
CA GLU A 78 -1.47 13.03 8.12
C GLU A 78 -2.11 12.30 6.94
N ALA A 79 -1.38 12.20 5.83
CA ALA A 79 -1.84 11.44 4.66
C ALA A 79 -2.02 9.95 5.01
N ALA A 80 -1.09 9.38 5.78
CA ALA A 80 -1.19 7.99 6.23
C ALA A 80 -2.42 7.76 7.12
N LEU A 81 -2.74 8.70 8.01
CA LEU A 81 -3.94 8.64 8.85
C LEU A 81 -5.21 8.67 8.00
N ILE A 82 -5.29 9.58 7.05
CA ILE A 82 -6.45 9.70 6.15
C ILE A 82 -6.64 8.40 5.35
N CYS A 83 -5.59 7.90 4.73
CA CYS A 83 -5.66 6.67 3.92
C CYS A 83 -6.02 5.43 4.75
N GLY A 84 -5.69 5.42 6.04
CA GLY A 84 -6.02 4.32 6.93
C GLY A 84 -7.45 4.37 7.48
N LYS A 85 -8.05 5.55 7.54
CA LYS A 85 -9.39 5.75 8.14
C LYS A 85 -10.52 5.75 7.11
N LEU A 86 -10.29 6.31 5.93
CA LEU A 86 -11.32 6.41 4.88
C LEU A 86 -11.40 5.14 4.06
N SER A 87 -12.61 4.80 3.61
CA SER A 87 -12.82 3.69 2.68
C SER A 87 -12.61 4.14 1.24
N GLY A 88 -11.81 3.39 0.49
CA GLY A 88 -11.63 3.63 -0.95
C GLY A 88 -12.89 3.38 -1.78
N ARG A 89 -13.93 2.74 -1.20
CA ARG A 89 -15.23 2.59 -1.85
C ARG A 89 -16.00 3.89 -1.97
N HIS A 90 -15.73 4.86 -1.07
CA HIS A 90 -16.50 6.09 -0.96
C HIS A 90 -15.65 7.36 -1.11
N HIS A 91 -14.33 7.22 -1.19
CA HIS A 91 -13.40 8.36 -1.21
C HIS A 91 -12.29 8.17 -2.23
N ASP A 92 -11.96 9.22 -2.96
CA ASP A 92 -10.75 9.29 -3.77
C ASP A 92 -9.62 9.81 -2.87
N LYS A 93 -8.74 8.91 -2.46
CA LYS A 93 -7.73 9.23 -1.46
C LYS A 93 -6.61 10.14 -2.00
N PHE A 94 -6.35 10.17 -3.30
CA PHE A 94 -5.45 11.17 -3.87
C PHE A 94 -6.02 12.58 -3.71
N LYS A 95 -7.32 12.76 -3.94
CA LYS A 95 -7.99 14.05 -3.73
C LYS A 95 -8.05 14.43 -2.25
N GLU A 96 -8.41 13.47 -1.39
CA GLU A 96 -8.55 13.71 0.05
C GLU A 96 -7.22 14.09 0.72
N THR A 97 -6.12 13.54 0.26
CA THR A 97 -4.79 13.78 0.85
C THR A 97 -3.99 14.87 0.15
N GLY A 98 -4.34 15.20 -1.09
CA GLY A 98 -3.54 16.09 -1.93
C GLY A 98 -2.28 15.44 -2.50
N LEU A 99 -2.10 14.13 -2.29
CA LEU A 99 -0.98 13.39 -2.87
C LEU A 99 -1.09 13.35 -4.39
N THR A 100 0.06 13.37 -5.08
CA THR A 100 0.13 13.37 -6.53
C THR A 100 0.29 11.96 -7.07
N MET A 101 -0.60 11.57 -7.98
CA MET A 101 -0.53 10.30 -8.67
C MET A 101 0.51 10.36 -9.79
N GLU A 102 1.38 9.35 -9.83
CA GLU A 102 2.26 9.08 -10.96
C GLU A 102 2.00 7.66 -11.46
N GLU A 103 2.29 7.39 -12.73
CA GLU A 103 2.22 6.05 -13.27
C GLU A 103 3.48 5.26 -12.92
N SER A 104 3.31 3.96 -12.71
CA SER A 104 4.42 3.04 -12.47
C SER A 104 5.23 2.80 -13.75
N ASN A 105 6.44 2.26 -13.58
CA ASN A 105 7.36 2.00 -14.67
C ASN A 105 7.10 0.67 -15.37
N HIS A 106 6.73 -0.38 -14.61
CA HIS A 106 6.62 -1.75 -15.11
C HIS A 106 5.25 -2.40 -14.93
N ILE A 107 4.37 -1.83 -14.11
CA ILE A 107 3.02 -2.38 -13.88
C ILE A 107 1.96 -1.30 -14.11
N ASP A 108 0.74 -1.72 -14.40
CA ASP A 108 -0.41 -0.82 -14.54
C ASP A 108 -0.97 -0.49 -13.15
N CYS A 109 -0.32 0.43 -12.46
CA CYS A 109 -0.67 0.79 -11.10
C CYS A 109 -0.14 2.18 -10.79
N PRO A 110 -0.89 3.02 -10.07
CA PRO A 110 -0.38 4.32 -9.65
C PRO A 110 0.66 4.18 -8.55
N LYS A 111 1.53 5.18 -8.46
CA LYS A 111 2.43 5.39 -7.32
C LYS A 111 2.33 6.82 -6.84
N ILE A 112 2.89 7.11 -5.68
CA ILE A 112 2.77 8.41 -5.01
C ILE A 112 4.05 9.21 -5.25
N LYS A 113 3.94 10.35 -5.92
CA LYS A 113 5.08 11.21 -6.24
C LYS A 113 5.89 11.62 -4.99
N GLU A 114 5.19 11.91 -3.89
CA GLU A 114 5.79 12.37 -2.64
C GLU A 114 6.51 11.27 -1.83
N ALA A 115 6.40 10.01 -2.25
CA ALA A 115 7.11 8.91 -1.60
C ALA A 115 8.61 9.03 -1.81
N ILE A 116 9.38 8.46 -0.87
CA ILE A 116 10.85 8.47 -0.93
C ILE A 116 11.42 7.25 -1.64
N GLY A 117 10.61 6.23 -1.85
CA GLY A 117 11.02 5.02 -2.56
C GLY A 117 9.84 4.15 -2.93
N TYR A 118 10.06 3.24 -3.88
CA TYR A 118 9.00 2.38 -4.43
C TYR A 118 9.46 0.95 -4.63
N LEU A 119 8.51 0.02 -4.46
CA LEU A 119 8.58 -1.33 -4.98
C LEU A 119 7.34 -1.55 -5.84
N GLU A 120 7.52 -1.77 -7.13
CA GLU A 120 6.43 -2.19 -8.02
C GLU A 120 6.37 -3.71 -8.01
N CYS A 121 5.21 -4.27 -7.64
CA CYS A 121 5.07 -5.69 -7.36
C CYS A 121 3.99 -6.33 -8.21
N HIS A 122 4.31 -7.52 -8.74
CA HIS A 122 3.35 -8.42 -9.36
C HIS A 122 3.05 -9.57 -8.40
N VAL A 123 1.78 -9.77 -8.08
CA VAL A 123 1.36 -10.83 -7.13
C VAL A 123 1.62 -12.21 -7.73
N ILE A 124 2.40 -13.01 -7.02
CA ILE A 124 2.67 -14.40 -7.41
C ILE A 124 1.96 -15.42 -6.50
N GLU A 125 1.56 -15.01 -5.30
CA GLU A 125 0.89 -15.88 -4.36
C GLU A 125 -0.04 -15.09 -3.43
N GLU A 126 -1.19 -15.68 -3.12
CA GLU A 126 -2.13 -15.18 -2.12
C GLU A 126 -2.27 -16.22 -1.01
N VAL A 127 -2.14 -15.81 0.24
CA VAL A 127 -2.27 -16.69 1.40
C VAL A 127 -3.42 -16.20 2.28
N ASP A 128 -4.42 -17.03 2.45
CA ASP A 128 -5.52 -16.75 3.37
C ASP A 128 -5.03 -16.89 4.82
N ALA A 129 -5.15 -15.83 5.60
CA ALA A 129 -4.56 -15.73 6.93
C ALA A 129 -5.55 -15.05 7.91
N GLY A 130 -6.50 -15.81 8.43
CA GLY A 130 -7.48 -15.30 9.37
C GLY A 130 -8.36 -14.21 8.76
N ASP A 131 -8.36 -13.01 9.32
CA ASP A 131 -9.12 -11.85 8.82
C ASP A 131 -8.34 -11.02 7.79
N HIS A 132 -7.18 -11.51 7.34
CA HIS A 132 -6.32 -10.89 6.35
C HIS A 132 -6.00 -11.85 5.21
N VAL A 133 -5.54 -11.29 4.11
CA VAL A 133 -4.91 -12.02 2.99
C VAL A 133 -3.49 -11.47 2.84
N ILE A 134 -2.52 -12.37 2.79
CA ILE A 134 -1.14 -12.02 2.50
C ILE A 134 -0.94 -12.12 0.99
N PHE A 135 -0.54 -11.01 0.37
CA PHE A 135 -0.11 -10.99 -1.03
C PHE A 135 1.40 -11.00 -1.07
N ILE A 136 1.96 -11.99 -1.74
CA ILE A 136 3.39 -12.06 -2.01
C ILE A 136 3.61 -11.57 -3.44
N GLY A 137 4.35 -10.49 -3.58
CA GLY A 137 4.65 -9.88 -4.87
C GLY A 137 6.10 -10.07 -5.27
N GLU A 138 6.32 -10.36 -6.55
CA GLU A 138 7.64 -10.25 -7.15
C GLU A 138 7.90 -8.78 -7.49
N VAL A 139 9.02 -8.26 -7.01
CA VAL A 139 9.41 -6.87 -7.24
C VAL A 139 9.98 -6.76 -8.65
N THR A 140 9.22 -6.10 -9.54
CA THR A 140 9.62 -5.89 -10.94
C THR A 140 10.40 -4.60 -11.16
N TYR A 141 10.29 -3.67 -10.23
CA TYR A 141 11.00 -2.39 -10.25
C TYR A 141 11.16 -1.86 -8.83
N GLN A 142 12.33 -1.31 -8.53
CA GLN A 142 12.58 -0.65 -7.25
C GLN A 142 13.36 0.64 -7.45
N GLN A 143 13.07 1.63 -6.62
CA GLN A 143 13.75 2.91 -6.64
C GLN A 143 13.77 3.52 -5.24
N LEU A 144 14.94 3.98 -4.81
CA LEU A 144 15.07 4.88 -3.66
C LEU A 144 15.38 6.28 -4.21
N LYS A 145 14.48 7.24 -3.94
CA LYS A 145 14.63 8.63 -4.41
C LYS A 145 15.38 9.50 -3.43
N GLU A 146 15.08 9.33 -2.15
CA GLU A 146 15.63 10.12 -1.06
C GLU A 146 15.84 9.25 0.17
N ASP A 147 16.86 9.57 0.95
CA ASP A 147 17.07 8.94 2.26
C ASP A 147 16.60 9.93 3.33
N LYS A 148 15.41 9.67 3.85
CA LYS A 148 14.76 10.47 4.89
C LYS A 148 14.28 9.59 6.02
N ASP A 149 14.05 10.20 7.18
CA ASP A 149 13.41 9.53 8.31
C ASP A 149 12.04 8.99 7.92
N ARG A 150 11.77 7.77 8.33
CA ARG A 150 10.58 7.01 7.98
C ARG A 150 9.50 7.11 9.05
N LEU A 151 8.27 6.81 8.66
CA LEU A 151 7.12 6.80 9.55
C LEU A 151 6.95 5.41 10.15
N PHE A 152 6.85 5.34 11.50
CA PHE A 152 6.61 4.10 12.23
C PHE A 152 5.33 4.20 13.05
N HIS A 153 4.45 3.22 12.91
CA HIS A 153 3.23 3.10 13.68
C HIS A 153 3.52 2.43 15.03
N CYS A 154 3.06 3.05 16.11
CA CYS A 154 3.22 2.53 17.47
C CYS A 154 1.94 1.86 17.97
N SER A 155 0.84 2.60 18.02
CA SER A 155 -0.48 2.11 18.39
C SER A 155 -1.53 3.20 18.13
N GLY A 156 -2.74 2.83 17.72
CA GLY A 156 -3.80 3.79 17.40
C GLY A 156 -3.33 4.84 16.40
N ASP A 157 -3.41 6.12 16.76
CA ASP A 157 -2.96 7.24 15.92
C ASP A 157 -1.54 7.72 16.27
N LYS A 158 -0.81 6.95 17.06
CA LYS A 158 0.54 7.31 17.50
C LYS A 158 1.62 6.80 16.55
N PHE A 159 2.48 7.71 16.10
CA PHE A 159 3.58 7.43 15.19
C PHE A 159 4.90 7.93 15.76
N LYS A 160 5.98 7.36 15.25
CA LYS A 160 7.36 7.77 15.51
C LYS A 160 8.12 7.90 14.19
N THR A 161 9.24 8.58 14.25
CA THR A 161 10.24 8.60 13.18
C THR A 161 11.37 7.63 13.47
N THR A 162 12.14 7.29 12.45
CA THR A 162 13.36 6.47 12.59
C THR A 162 14.42 7.12 13.47
#